data_c10699d46dc3c2389af4dbd894bae8b3
#
_entry.id   c10699d46dc3c2389af4dbd894bae8b3
#
_cell.length_a   1.000
_cell.length_b   1.000
_cell.length_c   1.000
_cell.angle_alpha   90.00
_cell.angle_beta   90.00
_cell.angle_gamma   90.00
#
_symmetry.space_group_name_H-M   'P 1'
#
loop_
_entity.id
_entity.type
_entity.pdbx_description
1 polymer ?
#
loop_
_entity_poly.entity_id
_entity_poly.type
_entity_poly.pdbx_seq_one_letter_code
_entity_poly.pdbx_strand_id
1 'polypeptide(L)'
;PQQMMSSVVKTYFAEKIGVKPEDIVMVSVMPCTAKKDEITRPQQLVDGIKVTDYVVTTRELGKMARFKNIPFVNLPEEDYDNPLGTSTGAAAIFGVTGGVMEAALRTAYEVVTGEKLPKLEFDQVRGLEGVREAEIDLKGKKIKIAVAHGMANVKRLLSDIKEGKRYYDFIEIMACYGGCIGGGGQPKNLDADILKKRSAAIYSIDEMSVLRRSHENPDIIKLYNEFLEKPNSHKAHHLLHTHYTDRSKAVRKAKKAEESVK
;
A
#
# COMPACT_ATOMS: atom_id res chain seq x y z
N PRO A 1 0.07 2.38 3.78
CA PRO A 1 0.49 1.19 4.54
C PRO A 1 1.85 1.32 5.21
N GLN A 2 2.93 1.79 4.51
CA GLN A 2 4.27 1.94 5.10
C GLN A 2 4.23 2.77 6.40
N GLN A 3 3.71 3.98 6.34
CA GLN A 3 3.68 4.88 7.49
C GLN A 3 2.74 4.38 8.59
N MET A 4 1.61 3.77 8.22
CA MET A 4 0.70 3.14 9.19
C MET A 4 1.41 2.07 10.02
N MET A 5 2.14 1.15 9.35
CA MET A 5 2.90 0.11 10.04
C MET A 5 4.01 0.70 10.92
N SER A 6 4.77 1.66 10.39
CA SER A 6 5.85 2.31 11.14
C SER A 6 5.34 3.08 12.36
N SER A 7 4.19 3.73 12.23
CA SER A 7 3.52 4.43 13.34
C SER A 7 3.16 3.47 14.47
N VAL A 8 2.55 2.33 14.13
CA VAL A 8 2.18 1.30 15.12
C VAL A 8 3.43 0.66 15.75
N VAL A 9 4.50 0.43 14.98
CA VAL A 9 5.75 -0.10 15.53
C VAL A 9 6.36 0.88 16.54
N LYS A 10 6.50 2.15 16.18
CA LYS A 10 7.12 3.15 17.07
C LYS A 10 6.22 3.61 18.22
N THR A 11 4.98 3.17 18.28
CA THR A 11 4.07 3.44 19.42
C THR A 11 3.75 2.16 20.18
N TYR A 12 2.81 1.38 19.70
CA TYR A 12 2.31 0.18 20.36
C TYR A 12 3.38 -0.90 20.60
N PHE A 13 4.18 -1.23 19.56
CA PHE A 13 5.19 -2.27 19.72
C PHE A 13 6.35 -1.79 20.59
N ALA A 14 6.79 -0.54 20.45
CA ALA A 14 7.81 0.06 21.31
C ALA A 14 7.42 -0.03 22.79
N GLU A 15 6.18 0.34 23.11
CA GLU A 15 5.63 0.23 24.47
C GLU A 15 5.65 -1.22 24.96
N LYS A 16 5.21 -2.18 24.13
CA LYS A 16 5.18 -3.60 24.50
C LYS A 16 6.54 -4.19 24.85
N ILE A 17 7.58 -3.77 24.17
CA ILE A 17 8.95 -4.29 24.41
C ILE A 17 9.75 -3.40 25.37
N GLY A 18 9.15 -2.34 25.89
CA GLY A 18 9.80 -1.42 26.84
C GLY A 18 10.97 -0.62 26.23
N VAL A 19 10.93 -0.34 24.92
CA VAL A 19 11.95 0.42 24.18
C VAL A 19 11.40 1.78 23.80
N LYS A 20 12.22 2.82 23.86
CA LYS A 20 11.80 4.16 23.41
C LYS A 20 11.61 4.19 21.89
N PRO A 21 10.63 4.91 21.36
CA PRO A 21 10.42 5.04 19.91
C PRO A 21 11.67 5.50 19.14
N GLU A 22 12.47 6.36 19.74
CA GLU A 22 13.71 6.90 19.15
C GLU A 22 14.81 5.85 19.01
N ASP A 23 14.81 4.81 19.85
CA ASP A 23 15.79 3.72 19.83
C ASP A 23 15.44 2.65 18.79
N ILE A 24 14.26 2.72 18.17
CA ILE A 24 13.83 1.83 17.09
C ILE A 24 14.21 2.44 15.73
N VAL A 25 15.00 1.74 14.95
CA VAL A 25 15.31 2.13 13.57
C VAL A 25 14.40 1.40 12.59
N MET A 26 13.46 2.13 11.98
CA MET A 26 12.55 1.60 10.97
C MET A 26 13.13 1.69 9.57
N VAL A 27 13.42 0.55 8.97
CA VAL A 27 13.90 0.45 7.59
C VAL A 27 12.84 -0.22 6.72
N SER A 28 12.32 0.50 5.73
CA SER A 28 11.35 -0.04 4.78
C SER A 28 12.03 -0.51 3.50
N VAL A 29 11.84 -1.77 3.11
CA VAL A 29 12.24 -2.27 1.80
C VAL A 29 11.05 -2.15 0.85
N MET A 30 11.17 -1.29 -0.18
CA MET A 30 10.04 -0.88 -1.01
C MET A 30 10.32 -1.03 -2.51
N PRO A 31 9.32 -1.45 -3.31
CA PRO A 31 9.41 -1.41 -4.78
C PRO A 31 9.28 0.02 -5.33
N CYS A 32 9.39 1.04 -4.50
CA CYS A 32 8.98 2.41 -4.75
C CYS A 32 10.09 3.40 -4.43
N THR A 33 10.35 4.37 -5.32
CA THR A 33 11.27 5.49 -5.08
C THR A 33 10.59 6.67 -4.39
N ALA A 34 9.28 6.88 -4.63
CA ALA A 34 8.51 7.97 -4.02
C ALA A 34 8.39 7.84 -2.49
N LYS A 35 8.54 6.63 -1.94
CA LYS A 35 8.58 6.40 -0.49
C LYS A 35 9.77 7.07 0.19
N LYS A 36 10.86 7.33 -0.53
CA LYS A 36 11.99 8.13 -0.02
C LYS A 36 11.61 9.60 0.23
N ASP A 37 10.75 10.18 -0.63
CA ASP A 37 10.20 11.52 -0.39
C ASP A 37 9.11 11.50 0.70
N GLU A 38 8.29 10.46 0.72
CA GLU A 38 7.19 10.35 1.69
C GLU A 38 7.67 10.43 3.14
N ILE A 39 8.75 9.74 3.49
CA ILE A 39 9.32 9.75 4.85
C ILE A 39 9.93 11.10 5.27
N THR A 40 10.08 12.04 4.35
CA THR A 40 10.62 13.39 4.64
C THR A 40 9.52 14.42 4.88
N ARG A 41 8.26 14.05 4.70
CA ARG A 41 7.14 14.98 4.81
C ARG A 41 6.81 15.27 6.28
N PRO A 42 6.66 16.55 6.67
CA PRO A 42 6.40 16.91 8.06
C PRO A 42 5.11 16.32 8.63
N GLN A 43 4.09 16.11 7.79
CA GLN A 43 2.83 15.48 8.20
C GLN A 43 2.93 13.95 8.45
N GLN A 44 4.09 13.35 8.23
CA GLN A 44 4.35 11.93 8.54
C GLN A 44 5.07 11.74 9.89
N LEU A 45 5.17 12.79 10.68
CA LEU A 45 5.61 12.68 12.07
C LEU A 45 4.42 12.30 12.95
N VAL A 46 4.67 11.45 13.93
CA VAL A 46 3.72 11.13 15.00
C VAL A 46 4.31 11.64 16.30
N ASP A 47 3.63 12.57 16.94
CA ASP A 47 4.08 13.24 18.17
C ASP A 47 5.51 13.81 18.06
N GLY A 48 5.85 14.34 16.87
CA GLY A 48 7.18 14.89 16.58
C GLY A 48 8.23 13.83 16.21
N ILE A 49 7.91 12.54 16.27
CA ILE A 49 8.83 11.43 15.99
C ILE A 49 8.71 11.01 14.53
N LYS A 50 9.86 10.88 13.87
CA LYS A 50 9.94 10.29 12.54
C LYS A 50 9.68 8.78 12.61
N VAL A 51 8.56 8.31 12.06
CA VAL A 51 8.15 6.92 12.21
C VAL A 51 8.87 5.95 11.28
N THR A 52 9.28 6.37 10.07
CA THR A 52 10.12 5.58 9.16
C THR A 52 11.46 6.29 8.96
N ASP A 53 12.57 5.65 9.33
CA ASP A 53 13.89 6.28 9.29
C ASP A 53 14.52 6.19 7.90
N TYR A 54 14.45 5.01 7.27
CA TYR A 54 15.07 4.76 5.96
C TYR A 54 14.13 4.01 5.02
N VAL A 55 14.30 4.30 3.73
CA VAL A 55 13.67 3.53 2.64
C VAL A 55 14.76 2.99 1.73
N VAL A 56 14.81 1.68 1.60
CA VAL A 56 15.67 0.93 0.69
C VAL A 56 14.80 0.35 -0.42
N THR A 57 15.16 0.58 -1.67
CA THR A 57 14.43 -0.04 -2.79
C THR A 57 14.81 -1.50 -2.95
N THR A 58 13.95 -2.31 -3.58
CA THR A 58 14.24 -3.70 -3.93
C THR A 58 15.58 -3.84 -4.68
N ARG A 59 15.88 -2.89 -5.59
CA ARG A 59 17.18 -2.86 -6.30
C ARG A 59 18.35 -2.55 -5.40
N GLU A 60 18.19 -1.65 -4.46
CA GLU A 60 19.25 -1.29 -3.50
C GLU A 60 19.54 -2.46 -2.58
N LEU A 61 18.51 -3.15 -2.06
CA LEU A 61 18.68 -4.35 -1.28
C LEU A 61 19.49 -5.42 -2.04
N GLY A 62 19.13 -5.68 -3.31
CA GLY A 62 19.88 -6.61 -4.16
C GLY A 62 21.32 -6.16 -4.41
N LYS A 63 21.61 -4.85 -4.47
CA LYS A 63 22.98 -4.32 -4.54
C LYS A 63 23.73 -4.52 -3.23
N MET A 64 23.07 -4.30 -2.10
CA MET A 64 23.67 -4.51 -0.77
C MET A 64 24.06 -5.98 -0.58
N ALA A 65 23.19 -6.92 -0.94
CA ALA A 65 23.49 -8.35 -0.88
C ALA A 65 24.72 -8.70 -1.72
N ARG A 66 24.81 -8.22 -2.96
CA ARG A 66 26.00 -8.42 -3.81
C ARG A 66 27.27 -7.79 -3.23
N PHE A 67 27.17 -6.57 -2.74
CA PHE A 67 28.30 -5.86 -2.14
C PHE A 67 28.86 -6.60 -0.90
N LYS A 68 27.97 -7.23 -0.15
CA LYS A 68 28.34 -8.05 1.02
C LYS A 68 28.68 -9.50 0.68
N ASN A 69 28.73 -9.88 -0.60
CA ASN A 69 28.96 -11.24 -1.07
C ASN A 69 28.01 -12.28 -0.43
N ILE A 70 26.75 -11.89 -0.17
CA ILE A 70 25.75 -12.80 0.37
C ILE A 70 25.33 -13.77 -0.74
N PRO A 71 25.49 -15.10 -0.57
CA PRO A 71 25.11 -16.11 -1.55
C PRO A 71 23.59 -16.33 -1.54
N PHE A 72 22.82 -15.31 -1.92
CA PHE A 72 21.37 -15.21 -1.72
C PHE A 72 20.60 -16.44 -2.24
N VAL A 73 21.05 -17.05 -3.35
CA VAL A 73 20.41 -18.22 -3.95
C VAL A 73 20.61 -19.50 -3.13
N ASN A 74 21.62 -19.53 -2.27
CA ASN A 74 22.02 -20.70 -1.48
C ASN A 74 21.69 -20.53 0.02
N LEU A 75 20.98 -19.46 0.38
CA LEU A 75 20.55 -19.29 1.78
C LEU A 75 19.45 -20.30 2.10
N PRO A 76 19.41 -20.83 3.33
CA PRO A 76 18.26 -21.58 3.79
C PRO A 76 17.02 -20.70 3.83
N GLU A 77 15.86 -21.30 3.63
CA GLU A 77 14.58 -20.61 3.85
C GLU A 77 14.32 -20.50 5.35
N GLU A 78 13.94 -19.32 5.80
CA GLU A 78 13.57 -19.00 7.17
C GLU A 78 12.31 -18.16 7.20
N ASP A 79 11.55 -18.28 8.29
CA ASP A 79 10.41 -17.41 8.53
C ASP A 79 10.85 -16.02 8.98
N TYR A 80 9.99 -15.03 8.76
CA TYR A 80 10.21 -13.70 9.30
C TYR A 80 9.90 -13.65 10.79
N ASP A 81 10.64 -12.81 11.51
CA ASP A 81 10.23 -12.39 12.85
C ASP A 81 8.83 -11.79 12.80
N ASN A 82 8.06 -12.03 13.85
CA ASN A 82 6.63 -11.67 13.87
C ASN A 82 6.31 -10.65 14.99
N PRO A 83 6.78 -9.40 14.90
CA PRO A 83 6.62 -8.40 15.96
C PRO A 83 5.19 -7.93 16.16
N LEU A 84 4.34 -7.97 15.14
CA LEU A 84 2.96 -7.46 15.15
C LEU A 84 1.94 -8.45 14.62
N GLY A 85 2.30 -9.72 14.49
CA GLY A 85 1.39 -10.75 14.05
C GLY A 85 1.50 -11.14 12.58
N THR A 86 0.56 -11.98 12.16
CA THR A 86 0.56 -12.64 10.85
C THR A 86 0.03 -11.72 9.74
N SER A 87 0.60 -11.82 8.56
CA SER A 87 0.08 -11.14 7.37
C SER A 87 -1.15 -11.87 6.80
N THR A 88 -1.84 -11.24 5.86
CA THR A 88 -2.98 -11.81 5.13
C THR A 88 -2.74 -11.76 3.62
N GLY A 89 -3.42 -12.65 2.87
CA GLY A 89 -3.45 -12.56 1.42
C GLY A 89 -3.99 -11.22 0.91
N ALA A 90 -4.99 -10.67 1.61
CA ALA A 90 -5.48 -9.31 1.32
C ALA A 90 -4.39 -8.24 1.39
N ALA A 91 -3.42 -8.36 2.30
CA ALA A 91 -2.29 -7.44 2.37
C ALA A 91 -1.31 -7.65 1.20
N ALA A 92 -1.08 -8.88 0.78
CA ALA A 92 -0.19 -9.20 -0.33
C ALA A 92 -0.66 -8.56 -1.64
N ILE A 93 -1.96 -8.64 -1.96
CA ILE A 93 -2.51 -8.09 -3.22
C ILE A 93 -2.46 -6.56 -3.31
N PHE A 94 -2.17 -5.82 -2.23
CA PHE A 94 -1.92 -4.37 -2.27
C PHE A 94 -0.80 -3.99 -3.24
N GLY A 95 0.10 -4.92 -3.56
CA GLY A 95 1.19 -4.70 -4.51
C GLY A 95 0.74 -4.58 -5.96
N VAL A 96 -0.46 -5.00 -6.31
CA VAL A 96 -1.00 -5.03 -7.68
C VAL A 96 -2.12 -4.00 -7.83
N THR A 97 -2.23 -3.40 -9.01
CA THR A 97 -3.38 -2.52 -9.33
C THR A 97 -4.70 -3.29 -9.28
N GLY A 98 -5.65 -2.79 -8.55
CA GLY A 98 -6.93 -3.43 -8.22
C GLY A 98 -6.91 -4.22 -6.91
N GLY A 99 -5.73 -4.49 -6.36
CA GLY A 99 -5.61 -5.31 -5.15
C GLY A 99 -6.07 -4.60 -3.88
N VAL A 100 -5.86 -3.29 -3.75
CA VAL A 100 -6.40 -2.51 -2.63
C VAL A 100 -7.92 -2.44 -2.71
N MET A 101 -8.46 -2.21 -3.92
CA MET A 101 -9.89 -2.25 -4.18
C MET A 101 -10.48 -3.61 -3.81
N GLU A 102 -9.87 -4.70 -4.29
CA GLU A 102 -10.34 -6.05 -3.99
C GLU A 102 -10.32 -6.35 -2.49
N ALA A 103 -9.24 -6.02 -1.79
CA ALA A 103 -9.15 -6.20 -0.34
C ALA A 103 -10.23 -5.38 0.41
N ALA A 104 -10.50 -4.15 -0.04
CA ALA A 104 -11.56 -3.32 0.51
C ALA A 104 -12.95 -3.90 0.24
N LEU A 105 -13.22 -4.40 -0.96
CA LEU A 105 -14.50 -5.02 -1.33
C LEU A 105 -14.77 -6.30 -0.54
N ARG A 106 -13.76 -7.14 -0.29
CA ARG A 106 -13.88 -8.32 0.57
C ARG A 106 -14.40 -7.96 1.95
N THR A 107 -13.82 -6.92 2.56
CA THR A 107 -14.24 -6.44 3.89
C THR A 107 -15.59 -5.71 3.84
N ALA A 108 -15.77 -4.81 2.87
CA ALA A 108 -16.99 -4.02 2.76
C ALA A 108 -18.24 -4.90 2.55
N TYR A 109 -18.14 -5.93 1.72
CA TYR A 109 -19.25 -6.86 1.52
C TYR A 109 -19.69 -7.48 2.83
N GLU A 110 -18.77 -8.08 3.59
CA GLU A 110 -19.11 -8.79 4.82
C GLU A 110 -19.60 -7.86 5.93
N VAL A 111 -19.00 -6.65 6.05
CA VAL A 111 -19.43 -5.67 7.03
C VAL A 111 -20.81 -5.10 6.70
N VAL A 112 -21.12 -4.84 5.44
CA VAL A 112 -22.39 -4.25 5.03
C VAL A 112 -23.54 -5.26 5.01
N THR A 113 -23.25 -6.49 4.59
CA THR A 113 -24.28 -7.52 4.43
C THR A 113 -24.46 -8.39 5.67
N GLY A 114 -23.46 -8.45 6.54
CA GLY A 114 -23.42 -9.38 7.68
C GLY A 114 -23.19 -10.84 7.26
N GLU A 115 -22.88 -11.10 5.98
CA GLU A 115 -22.71 -12.45 5.44
C GLU A 115 -21.33 -12.65 4.84
N LYS A 116 -20.84 -13.88 4.90
CA LYS A 116 -19.56 -14.23 4.25
C LYS A 116 -19.65 -14.06 2.75
N LEU A 117 -18.61 -13.45 2.18
CA LEU A 117 -18.45 -13.28 0.74
C LEU A 117 -18.31 -14.67 0.06
N PRO A 118 -19.19 -15.02 -0.88
CA PRO A 118 -19.18 -16.35 -1.50
C PRO A 118 -17.94 -16.65 -2.34
N LYS A 119 -17.42 -15.64 -3.02
CA LYS A 119 -16.19 -15.67 -3.83
C LYS A 119 -15.33 -14.47 -3.53
N LEU A 120 -14.06 -14.72 -3.18
CA LEU A 120 -13.12 -13.65 -2.77
C LEU A 120 -12.55 -12.86 -3.94
N GLU A 121 -12.53 -13.45 -5.12
CA GLU A 121 -11.96 -12.87 -6.33
C GLU A 121 -12.97 -11.92 -7.00
N PHE A 122 -12.56 -10.68 -7.19
CA PHE A 122 -13.29 -9.68 -7.97
C PHE A 122 -12.62 -9.49 -9.33
N ASP A 123 -12.93 -10.34 -10.28
CA ASP A 123 -12.30 -10.35 -11.61
C ASP A 123 -12.41 -8.99 -12.33
N GLN A 124 -13.47 -8.22 -12.05
CA GLN A 124 -13.71 -6.88 -12.62
C GLN A 124 -12.64 -5.85 -12.25
N VAL A 125 -11.95 -6.03 -11.12
CA VAL A 125 -10.91 -5.10 -10.66
C VAL A 125 -9.50 -5.62 -10.94
N ARG A 126 -9.35 -6.88 -11.34
CA ARG A 126 -8.07 -7.49 -11.73
C ARG A 126 -7.67 -7.13 -13.16
N GLY A 127 -6.40 -7.16 -13.47
CA GLY A 127 -5.87 -6.91 -14.81
C GLY A 127 -4.93 -5.70 -14.90
N LEU A 128 -4.37 -5.48 -16.09
CA LEU A 128 -3.39 -4.41 -16.36
C LEU A 128 -3.92 -3.31 -17.29
N GLU A 129 -5.22 -3.25 -17.50
CA GLU A 129 -5.87 -2.14 -18.21
C GLU A 129 -5.76 -0.85 -17.39
N GLY A 130 -5.44 0.25 -18.05
CA GLY A 130 -5.11 1.51 -17.40
C GLY A 130 -6.22 2.12 -16.54
N VAL A 131 -7.47 1.90 -16.91
CA VAL A 131 -8.68 2.23 -16.12
C VAL A 131 -9.65 1.05 -16.24
N ARG A 132 -10.15 0.59 -15.12
CA ARG A 132 -11.21 -0.42 -15.03
C ARG A 132 -12.34 0.12 -14.18
N GLU A 133 -13.56 -0.17 -14.57
CA GLU A 133 -14.77 0.30 -13.91
C GLU A 133 -15.69 -0.89 -13.67
N ALA A 134 -16.35 -0.92 -12.54
CA ALA A 134 -17.35 -1.94 -12.24
C ALA A 134 -18.48 -1.38 -11.36
N GLU A 135 -19.61 -2.06 -11.41
CA GLU A 135 -20.69 -1.91 -10.45
C GLU A 135 -20.74 -3.19 -9.61
N ILE A 136 -20.65 -3.02 -8.30
CA ILE A 136 -20.65 -4.14 -7.32
C ILE A 136 -21.95 -4.08 -6.55
N ASP A 137 -22.66 -5.18 -6.51
CA ASP A 137 -23.89 -5.32 -5.72
C ASP A 137 -23.56 -5.86 -4.32
N LEU A 138 -23.85 -5.04 -3.32
CA LEU A 138 -23.77 -5.40 -1.90
C LEU A 138 -25.19 -5.71 -1.38
N LYS A 139 -25.82 -6.75 -1.89
CA LYS A 139 -27.19 -7.17 -1.56
C LYS A 139 -28.24 -6.06 -1.79
N GLY A 140 -28.31 -5.60 -3.00
CA GLY A 140 -29.26 -4.56 -3.43
C GLY A 140 -28.74 -3.13 -3.29
N LYS A 141 -27.62 -2.92 -2.59
CA LYS A 141 -26.89 -1.66 -2.61
C LYS A 141 -25.78 -1.70 -3.66
N LYS A 142 -26.05 -1.11 -4.81
CA LYS A 142 -25.06 -1.03 -5.88
C LYS A 142 -24.07 0.09 -5.63
N ILE A 143 -22.77 -0.20 -5.74
CA ILE A 143 -21.70 0.77 -5.67
C ILE A 143 -20.91 0.79 -6.98
N LYS A 144 -20.61 1.99 -7.47
CA LYS A 144 -19.75 2.19 -8.64
C LYS A 144 -18.32 2.39 -8.21
N ILE A 145 -17.42 1.63 -8.79
CA ILE A 145 -16.00 1.69 -8.47
C ILE A 145 -15.14 1.90 -9.70
N ALA A 146 -13.97 2.50 -9.50
CA ALA A 146 -12.95 2.61 -10.52
C ALA A 146 -11.56 2.26 -9.98
N VAL A 147 -10.76 1.62 -10.81
CA VAL A 147 -9.35 1.34 -10.56
C VAL A 147 -8.54 1.98 -11.68
N ALA A 148 -7.63 2.89 -11.34
CA ALA A 148 -6.78 3.57 -12.31
C ALA A 148 -5.31 3.47 -11.94
N HIS A 149 -4.45 3.16 -12.90
CA HIS A 149 -3.01 3.20 -12.71
C HIS A 149 -2.27 3.88 -13.87
N GLY A 150 -1.08 4.44 -13.53
CA GLY A 150 -0.35 5.33 -14.43
C GLY A 150 -0.98 6.73 -14.49
N MET A 151 -0.18 7.75 -14.18
CA MET A 151 -0.69 9.11 -13.96
C MET A 151 -1.41 9.74 -15.16
N ALA A 152 -1.13 9.30 -16.40
CA ALA A 152 -1.86 9.76 -17.58
C ALA A 152 -3.33 9.29 -17.56
N ASN A 153 -3.57 8.03 -17.18
CA ASN A 153 -4.91 7.48 -17.02
C ASN A 153 -5.66 8.14 -15.86
N VAL A 154 -4.96 8.29 -14.72
CA VAL A 154 -5.50 8.96 -13.54
C VAL A 154 -5.94 10.40 -13.86
N LYS A 155 -5.12 11.15 -14.59
CA LYS A 155 -5.44 12.52 -14.99
C LYS A 155 -6.73 12.58 -15.82
N ARG A 156 -6.92 11.67 -16.77
CA ARG A 156 -8.15 11.60 -17.59
C ARG A 156 -9.36 11.27 -16.72
N LEU A 157 -9.27 10.25 -15.88
CA LEU A 157 -10.35 9.86 -14.97
C LEU A 157 -10.79 11.03 -14.07
N LEU A 158 -9.82 11.71 -13.45
CA LEU A 158 -10.10 12.85 -12.58
C LEU A 158 -10.69 14.05 -13.34
N SER A 159 -10.32 14.27 -14.62
CA SER A 159 -10.93 15.29 -15.46
C SER A 159 -12.41 14.97 -15.71
N ASP A 160 -12.71 13.73 -16.10
CA ASP A 160 -14.09 13.28 -16.35
C ASP A 160 -14.98 13.43 -15.10
N ILE A 161 -14.43 13.11 -13.91
CA ILE A 161 -15.15 13.30 -12.64
C ILE A 161 -15.38 14.78 -12.37
N LYS A 162 -14.36 15.62 -12.52
CA LYS A 162 -14.45 17.07 -12.31
C LYS A 162 -15.45 17.74 -13.26
N GLU A 163 -15.56 17.24 -14.48
CA GLU A 163 -16.50 17.72 -15.50
C GLU A 163 -17.92 17.14 -15.32
N GLY A 164 -18.15 16.32 -14.29
CA GLY A 164 -19.44 15.70 -14.02
C GLY A 164 -19.83 14.58 -14.99
N LYS A 165 -18.89 14.12 -15.82
CA LYS A 165 -19.14 13.05 -16.80
C LYS A 165 -19.21 11.67 -16.16
N ARG A 166 -18.56 11.50 -15.02
CA ARG A 166 -18.45 10.22 -14.29
C ARG A 166 -18.60 10.43 -12.80
N TYR A 167 -19.15 9.43 -12.12
CA TYR A 167 -19.28 9.36 -10.68
C TYR A 167 -18.92 7.96 -10.18
N TYR A 168 -18.20 7.88 -9.06
CA TYR A 168 -17.86 6.64 -8.38
C TYR A 168 -17.97 6.81 -6.87
N ASP A 169 -18.37 5.76 -6.19
CA ASP A 169 -18.43 5.69 -4.73
C ASP A 169 -17.04 5.42 -4.15
N PHE A 170 -16.19 4.67 -4.87
CA PHE A 170 -14.83 4.37 -4.45
C PHE A 170 -13.86 4.27 -5.65
N ILE A 171 -12.67 4.85 -5.49
CA ILE A 171 -11.66 4.90 -6.55
C ILE A 171 -10.30 4.47 -5.99
N GLU A 172 -9.69 3.45 -6.61
CA GLU A 172 -8.28 3.12 -6.37
C GLU A 172 -7.41 3.86 -7.40
N ILE A 173 -6.36 4.54 -6.92
CA ILE A 173 -5.37 5.21 -7.77
C ILE A 173 -3.98 4.70 -7.45
N MET A 174 -3.27 4.20 -8.47
CA MET A 174 -1.87 3.84 -8.39
C MET A 174 -1.02 4.63 -9.39
N ALA A 175 0.04 5.30 -8.90
CA ALA A 175 0.89 6.13 -9.75
C ALA A 175 1.68 5.33 -10.80
N CYS A 176 2.16 4.14 -10.42
CA CYS A 176 2.93 3.27 -11.29
C CYS A 176 2.04 2.38 -12.15
N TYR A 177 2.51 2.07 -13.37
CA TYR A 177 1.84 1.11 -14.23
C TYR A 177 1.87 -0.29 -13.61
N GLY A 178 0.71 -0.93 -13.51
CA GLY A 178 0.54 -2.23 -12.85
C GLY A 178 0.52 -2.18 -11.31
N GLY A 179 0.68 -1.01 -10.69
CA GLY A 179 0.80 -0.84 -9.25
C GLY A 179 2.25 -0.93 -8.75
N CYS A 180 2.44 -1.35 -7.51
CA CYS A 180 3.77 -1.43 -6.88
C CYS A 180 4.69 -2.47 -7.54
N ILE A 181 4.15 -3.51 -8.16
CA ILE A 181 4.92 -4.49 -8.95
C ILE A 181 5.67 -3.85 -10.13
N GLY A 182 5.19 -2.70 -10.64
CA GLY A 182 5.82 -1.87 -11.67
C GLY A 182 6.54 -0.65 -11.08
N GLY A 183 6.76 -0.60 -9.78
CA GLY A 183 7.34 0.53 -9.08
C GLY A 183 8.77 0.85 -9.49
N GLY A 184 9.14 2.13 -9.40
CA GLY A 184 10.46 2.62 -9.79
C GLY A 184 11.64 2.04 -9.01
N GLY A 185 11.39 1.38 -7.87
CA GLY A 185 12.39 0.67 -7.06
C GLY A 185 12.57 -0.81 -7.45
N GLN A 186 11.73 -1.35 -8.33
CA GLN A 186 11.85 -2.72 -8.81
C GLN A 186 13.01 -2.90 -9.80
N PRO A 187 13.62 -4.10 -9.89
CA PRO A 187 14.56 -4.43 -10.95
C PRO A 187 13.94 -4.21 -12.33
N LYS A 188 14.69 -3.56 -13.22
CA LYS A 188 14.32 -3.45 -14.64
C LYS A 188 14.39 -4.82 -15.28
N ASN A 189 13.45 -5.11 -16.16
CA ASN A 189 13.42 -6.33 -16.94
C ASN A 189 12.98 -6.01 -18.37
N LEU A 190 13.55 -6.70 -19.36
CA LEU A 190 13.21 -6.57 -20.77
C LEU A 190 12.03 -7.46 -21.18
N ASP A 191 11.61 -8.39 -20.31
CA ASP A 191 10.46 -9.25 -20.54
C ASP A 191 9.17 -8.40 -20.52
N ALA A 192 8.47 -8.36 -21.66
CA ALA A 192 7.21 -7.63 -21.81
C ALA A 192 6.11 -8.15 -20.85
N ASP A 193 6.16 -9.42 -20.47
CA ASP A 193 5.20 -10.05 -19.59
C ASP A 193 5.57 -10.01 -18.10
N ILE A 194 6.66 -9.31 -17.75
CA ILE A 194 7.14 -9.28 -16.35
C ILE A 194 6.08 -8.82 -15.35
N LEU A 195 5.23 -7.86 -15.71
CA LEU A 195 4.17 -7.39 -14.83
C LEU A 195 3.08 -8.44 -14.66
N LYS A 196 2.73 -9.18 -15.70
CA LYS A 196 1.79 -10.31 -15.61
C LYS A 196 2.32 -11.39 -14.67
N LYS A 197 3.61 -11.77 -14.82
CA LYS A 197 4.28 -12.75 -13.97
C LYS A 197 4.32 -12.32 -12.51
N ARG A 198 4.67 -11.05 -12.24
CA ARG A 198 4.66 -10.49 -10.89
C ARG A 198 3.25 -10.42 -10.30
N SER A 199 2.26 -10.04 -11.09
CA SER A 199 0.86 -10.04 -10.68
C SER A 199 0.39 -11.43 -10.30
N ALA A 200 0.65 -12.43 -11.15
CA ALA A 200 0.31 -13.82 -10.88
C ALA A 200 0.95 -14.32 -9.57
N ALA A 201 2.22 -14.02 -9.35
CA ALA A 201 2.91 -14.40 -8.12
C ALA A 201 2.28 -13.77 -6.85
N ILE A 202 1.86 -12.50 -6.92
CA ILE A 202 1.17 -11.84 -5.80
C ILE A 202 -0.19 -12.47 -5.53
N TYR A 203 -0.98 -12.76 -6.57
CA TYR A 203 -2.27 -13.44 -6.39
C TYR A 203 -2.10 -14.88 -5.90
N SER A 204 -1.06 -15.60 -6.33
CA SER A 204 -0.73 -16.93 -5.80
C SER A 204 -0.42 -16.88 -4.29
N ILE A 205 0.27 -15.87 -3.81
CA ILE A 205 0.49 -15.67 -2.37
C ILE A 205 -0.85 -15.50 -1.64
N ASP A 206 -1.77 -14.69 -2.18
CA ASP A 206 -3.11 -14.53 -1.60
C ASP A 206 -3.87 -15.87 -1.58
N GLU A 207 -3.86 -16.59 -2.67
CA GLU A 207 -4.58 -17.88 -2.80
C GLU A 207 -4.07 -18.95 -1.83
N MET A 208 -2.77 -18.99 -1.58
CA MET A 208 -2.15 -19.90 -0.61
C MET A 208 -2.28 -19.42 0.85
N SER A 209 -2.68 -18.19 1.09
CA SER A 209 -2.80 -17.66 2.45
C SER A 209 -4.00 -18.24 3.18
N VAL A 210 -3.81 -18.65 4.43
CA VAL A 210 -4.89 -19.10 5.31
C VAL A 210 -5.88 -17.98 5.62
N LEU A 211 -5.35 -16.77 5.88
CA LEU A 211 -6.13 -15.56 6.11
C LEU A 211 -6.13 -14.73 4.83
N ARG A 212 -7.29 -14.56 4.22
CA ARG A 212 -7.44 -13.81 2.96
C ARG A 212 -8.27 -12.54 3.09
N ARG A 213 -8.74 -12.22 4.30
CA ARG A 213 -9.53 -11.03 4.62
C ARG A 213 -8.85 -10.23 5.72
N SER A 214 -8.74 -8.92 5.53
CA SER A 214 -8.06 -8.05 6.49
C SER A 214 -8.76 -7.99 7.86
N HIS A 215 -10.08 -7.98 7.87
CA HIS A 215 -10.88 -7.88 9.09
C HIS A 215 -10.95 -9.19 9.91
N GLU A 216 -10.53 -10.31 9.35
CA GLU A 216 -10.42 -11.59 10.05
C GLU A 216 -9.04 -11.78 10.72
N ASN A 217 -8.10 -10.85 10.53
CA ASN A 217 -6.77 -10.97 11.12
C ASN A 217 -6.84 -10.80 12.64
N PRO A 218 -6.54 -11.86 13.44
CA PRO A 218 -6.66 -11.80 14.89
C PRO A 218 -5.70 -10.79 15.54
N ASP A 219 -4.54 -10.57 14.91
CA ASP A 219 -3.53 -9.64 15.43
C ASP A 219 -3.98 -8.19 15.24
N ILE A 220 -4.66 -7.89 14.13
CA ILE A 220 -5.27 -6.58 13.89
C ILE A 220 -6.46 -6.35 14.82
N ILE A 221 -7.30 -7.36 15.01
CA ILE A 221 -8.41 -7.29 16.00
C ILE A 221 -7.85 -7.01 17.40
N LYS A 222 -6.79 -7.71 17.79
CA LYS A 222 -6.10 -7.49 19.07
C LYS A 222 -5.52 -6.08 19.17
N LEU A 223 -4.85 -5.58 18.12
CA LEU A 223 -4.30 -4.22 18.07
C LEU A 223 -5.38 -3.16 18.29
N TYR A 224 -6.55 -3.33 17.67
CA TYR A 224 -7.67 -2.42 17.88
C TYR A 224 -8.20 -2.51 19.32
N ASN A 225 -8.41 -3.69 19.84
CA ASN A 225 -8.95 -3.89 21.20
C ASN A 225 -8.00 -3.39 22.29
N GLU A 226 -6.70 -3.59 22.14
CA GLU A 226 -5.71 -3.21 23.15
C GLU A 226 -5.23 -1.77 23.05
N PHE A 227 -5.22 -1.19 21.83
CA PHE A 227 -4.52 0.06 21.60
C PHE A 227 -5.27 1.09 20.75
N LEU A 228 -5.78 0.71 19.57
CA LEU A 228 -6.44 1.62 18.64
C LEU A 228 -7.93 1.86 18.94
N GLU A 229 -8.50 1.12 19.92
CA GLU A 229 -9.90 1.16 20.36
C GLU A 229 -10.86 0.61 19.30
N LYS A 230 -11.13 1.37 18.25
CA LYS A 230 -11.99 0.99 17.12
C LYS A 230 -11.56 1.71 15.83
N PRO A 231 -11.98 1.21 14.66
CA PRO A 231 -11.79 1.93 13.41
C PRO A 231 -12.32 3.36 13.49
N ASN A 232 -11.54 4.32 12.99
CA ASN A 232 -11.82 5.76 13.06
C ASN A 232 -11.98 6.35 14.49
N SER A 233 -11.50 5.68 15.53
CA SER A 233 -11.29 6.33 16.82
C SER A 233 -10.31 7.50 16.67
N HIS A 234 -10.28 8.42 17.64
CA HIS A 234 -9.33 9.54 17.61
C HIS A 234 -7.89 9.03 17.51
N LYS A 235 -7.53 8.00 18.28
CA LYS A 235 -6.21 7.38 18.29
C LYS A 235 -5.88 6.68 16.97
N ALA A 236 -6.81 5.89 16.42
CA ALA A 236 -6.63 5.26 15.13
C ALA A 236 -6.48 6.30 14.00
N HIS A 237 -7.27 7.36 14.03
CA HIS A 237 -7.16 8.44 13.05
C HIS A 237 -5.81 9.16 13.16
N HIS A 238 -5.35 9.50 14.37
CA HIS A 238 -4.07 10.15 14.59
C HIS A 238 -2.89 9.33 14.08
N LEU A 239 -2.89 8.02 14.32
CA LEU A 239 -1.76 7.15 13.98
C LEU A 239 -1.79 6.61 12.54
N LEU A 240 -2.97 6.43 11.96
CA LEU A 240 -3.12 5.70 10.69
C LEU A 240 -3.52 6.60 9.51
N HIS A 241 -3.96 7.83 9.75
CA HIS A 241 -4.34 8.75 8.70
C HIS A 241 -3.33 9.88 8.55
N THR A 242 -3.36 10.54 7.41
CA THR A 242 -2.53 11.72 7.13
C THR A 242 -3.33 12.74 6.33
N HIS A 243 -2.82 13.96 6.28
CA HIS A 243 -3.36 15.00 5.41
C HIS A 243 -2.35 15.34 4.32
N TYR A 244 -2.82 15.99 3.26
CA TYR A 244 -1.97 16.40 2.15
C TYR A 244 -1.84 17.91 2.10
N THR A 245 -0.63 18.38 1.78
CA THR A 245 -0.34 19.80 1.57
C THR A 245 -0.16 20.08 0.08
N ASP A 246 -0.61 21.23 -0.39
CA ASP A 246 -0.37 21.67 -1.77
C ASP A 246 1.11 21.99 -2.00
N ARG A 247 1.76 21.16 -2.79
CA ARG A 247 3.17 21.32 -3.18
C ARG A 247 3.35 21.97 -4.56
N SER A 248 2.27 22.40 -5.21
CA SER A 248 2.31 22.94 -6.58
C SER A 248 3.21 24.17 -6.71
N LYS A 249 3.23 25.04 -5.70
CA LYS A 249 4.11 26.22 -5.67
C LYS A 249 5.59 25.86 -5.59
N ALA A 250 5.94 24.84 -4.79
CA ALA A 250 7.33 24.36 -4.68
C ALA A 250 7.81 23.75 -5.99
N VAL A 251 6.98 22.95 -6.65
CA VAL A 251 7.29 22.35 -7.96
C VAL A 251 7.47 23.41 -9.03
N ARG A 252 6.62 24.43 -9.07
CA ARG A 252 6.75 25.55 -10.02
C ARG A 252 8.04 26.36 -9.78
N LYS A 253 8.43 26.56 -8.52
CA LYS A 253 9.68 27.25 -8.17
C LYS A 253 10.91 26.45 -8.59
N ALA A 254 10.91 25.15 -8.37
CA ALA A 254 12.00 24.26 -8.80
C ALA A 254 12.16 24.26 -10.34
N LYS A 255 11.06 24.13 -11.10
CA LYS A 255 11.10 24.21 -12.56
C LYS A 255 11.68 25.51 -13.09
N LYS A 256 11.27 26.66 -12.51
CA LYS A 256 11.83 27.97 -12.91
C LYS A 256 13.32 28.07 -12.62
N ALA A 257 13.79 27.49 -11.51
CA ALA A 257 15.22 27.48 -11.19
C ALA A 257 16.01 26.60 -12.18
N GLU A 258 15.48 25.44 -12.62
CA GLU A 258 16.11 24.59 -13.63
C GLU A 258 16.14 25.26 -15.01
N GLU A 259 15.11 26.01 -15.39
CA GLU A 259 15.04 26.76 -16.64
C GLU A 259 16.01 27.96 -16.67
N SER A 260 16.33 28.53 -15.51
CA SER A 260 17.27 29.66 -15.38
C SER A 260 18.74 29.25 -15.41
N VAL A 261 19.05 27.96 -15.33
CA VAL A 261 20.43 27.39 -15.36
C VAL A 261 20.77 26.82 -16.73
N LYS A 262 19.80 26.78 -17.64
CA LYS A 262 19.97 26.45 -19.06
C LYS A 262 20.13 27.71 -19.92
#